data_e71c8b9adb1cc2d221f924eab6c5bad5
#
_entry.id   e71c8b9adb1cc2d221f924eab6c5bad5
#
_cell.length_a   1.000
_cell.length_b   1.000
_cell.length_c   1.000
_cell.angle_alpha   90.00
_cell.angle_beta   90.00
_cell.angle_gamma   90.00
#
_symmetry.space_group_name_H-M   'P 1'
#
loop_
_entity.id
_entity.type
_entity.pdbx_description
1 polymer ?
#
loop_
_entity_poly.entity_id
_entity_poly.type
_entity_poly.pdbx_seq_one_letter_code
_entity_poly.pdbx_strand_id
1 'polypeptide(L)'
;MDAKAVAIVSGGLDSVTLAYLLHAEGYNLHLLAFNYGQRHRKELAFAELCAKRLSAEFDSIDLSSFGKHLKGSALTDNIEVPDGHYAAPNMAITVVPNRNAIMLSLAYGIAVAENAEIVAIGAHGGDHFIYPDCRPEFIASFDTMQRRAVEGFGNPKLKLAAPFLHLGKHQIVKLGSALQVPFEDTWSCYKGGEKHCKTCGTCVERQEAFELARVLDPTEYE
;
A
#
# COMPACT_ATOMS: atom_id res chain seq x y z
N MET A 1 24.21 -13.35 -3.90
CA MET A 1 23.48 -12.34 -3.09
C MET A 1 22.03 -12.48 -3.49
N ASP A 2 21.15 -12.63 -2.51
CA ASP A 2 19.73 -12.77 -2.76
C ASP A 2 19.18 -11.46 -3.36
N ALA A 3 18.25 -11.57 -4.30
CA ALA A 3 17.64 -10.41 -4.94
C ALA A 3 16.93 -9.55 -3.87
N LYS A 4 17.18 -8.23 -3.85
CA LYS A 4 16.57 -7.32 -2.86
C LYS A 4 15.36 -6.60 -3.47
N ALA A 5 14.28 -6.48 -2.69
CA ALA A 5 13.11 -5.70 -3.02
C ALA A 5 12.82 -4.66 -1.94
N VAL A 6 12.58 -3.42 -2.37
CA VAL A 6 12.09 -2.33 -1.53
C VAL A 6 10.59 -2.20 -1.77
N ALA A 7 9.76 -2.43 -0.75
CA ALA A 7 8.31 -2.43 -0.90
C ALA A 7 7.63 -1.39 0.01
N ILE A 8 6.67 -0.64 -0.55
CA ILE A 8 5.84 0.29 0.23
C ILE A 8 4.74 -0.52 0.92
N VAL A 9 4.75 -0.50 2.26
CA VAL A 9 3.78 -1.22 3.09
C VAL A 9 3.10 -0.27 4.06
N SER A 10 1.79 -0.10 3.90
CA SER A 10 0.96 0.74 4.78
C SER A 10 0.41 -0.02 6.00
N GLY A 11 0.53 -1.35 6.05
CA GLY A 11 -0.14 -2.19 7.03
C GLY A 11 -1.57 -2.58 6.63
N GLY A 12 -2.05 -2.13 5.47
CA GLY A 12 -3.31 -2.54 4.87
C GLY A 12 -3.22 -3.91 4.20
N LEU A 13 -4.39 -4.54 3.98
CA LEU A 13 -4.52 -5.88 3.40
C LEU A 13 -3.67 -6.07 2.14
N ASP A 14 -3.75 -5.13 1.18
CA ASP A 14 -3.11 -5.25 -0.13
C ASP A 14 -1.59 -5.17 -0.01
N SER A 15 -1.08 -4.20 0.75
CA SER A 15 0.36 -3.99 0.93
C SER A 15 1.03 -5.08 1.77
N VAL A 16 0.32 -5.62 2.76
CA VAL A 16 0.81 -6.78 3.54
C VAL A 16 0.83 -8.02 2.64
N THR A 17 -0.22 -8.27 1.84
CA THR A 17 -0.24 -9.37 0.87
C THR A 17 0.89 -9.26 -0.15
N LEU A 18 1.23 -8.03 -0.59
CA LEU A 18 2.39 -7.78 -1.45
C LEU A 18 3.71 -8.19 -0.79
N ALA A 19 3.91 -7.83 0.48
CA ALA A 19 5.11 -8.20 1.22
C ALA A 19 5.25 -9.73 1.33
N TYR A 20 4.16 -10.43 1.64
CA TYR A 20 4.15 -11.89 1.70
C TYR A 20 4.40 -12.54 0.33
N LEU A 21 3.87 -11.96 -0.76
CA LEU A 21 4.14 -12.45 -2.12
C LEU A 21 5.64 -12.34 -2.45
N LEU A 22 6.25 -11.17 -2.25
CA LEU A 22 7.66 -10.96 -2.51
C LEU A 22 8.56 -11.84 -1.64
N HIS A 23 8.17 -12.05 -0.38
CA HIS A 23 8.87 -12.98 0.51
C HIS A 23 8.82 -14.42 -0.03
N ALA A 24 7.64 -14.88 -0.47
CA ALA A 24 7.47 -16.21 -1.05
C ALA A 24 8.23 -16.38 -2.38
N GLU A 25 8.45 -15.30 -3.13
CA GLU A 25 9.29 -15.27 -4.33
C GLU A 25 10.81 -15.27 -4.01
N GLY A 26 11.19 -15.21 -2.72
CA GLY A 26 12.57 -15.31 -2.27
C GLY A 26 13.36 -14.01 -2.25
N TYR A 27 12.67 -12.85 -2.29
CA TYR A 27 13.37 -11.57 -2.15
C TYR A 27 13.79 -11.30 -0.69
N ASN A 28 14.98 -10.71 -0.53
CA ASN A 28 15.34 -10.05 0.70
C ASN A 28 14.61 -8.70 0.75
N LEU A 29 13.74 -8.50 1.76
CA LEU A 29 12.81 -7.39 1.80
C LEU A 29 13.31 -6.23 2.66
N HIS A 30 13.20 -5.02 2.11
CA HIS A 30 13.17 -3.78 2.88
C HIS A 30 11.77 -3.14 2.73
N LEU A 31 11.01 -3.10 3.83
CA LEU A 31 9.66 -2.59 3.87
C LEU A 31 9.65 -1.14 4.34
N LEU A 32 9.02 -0.26 3.57
CA LEU A 32 8.92 1.16 3.85
C LEU A 32 7.49 1.54 4.21
N ALA A 33 7.28 2.13 5.39
CA ALA A 33 6.05 2.80 5.75
C ALA A 33 6.24 4.33 5.77
N PHE A 34 5.17 5.08 5.51
CA PHE A 34 5.23 6.54 5.43
C PHE A 34 4.25 7.18 6.41
N ASN A 35 4.77 8.01 7.31
CA ASN A 35 3.97 8.91 8.13
C ASN A 35 3.88 10.27 7.43
N TYR A 36 2.77 10.56 6.73
CA TYR A 36 2.53 11.85 6.08
C TYR A 36 1.50 12.71 6.84
N GLY A 37 1.24 12.37 8.11
CA GLY A 37 0.26 13.06 8.96
C GLY A 37 -1.17 12.53 8.79
N GLN A 38 -1.35 11.31 8.26
CA GLN A 38 -2.65 10.65 8.13
C GLN A 38 -3.33 10.45 9.48
N ARG A 39 -4.67 10.52 9.50
CA ARG A 39 -5.48 10.37 10.72
C ARG A 39 -5.36 8.97 11.35
N HIS A 40 -5.29 7.94 10.52
CA HIS A 40 -5.27 6.52 10.92
C HIS A 40 -3.84 5.97 11.06
N ARG A 41 -3.01 6.62 11.86
CA ARG A 41 -1.61 6.22 12.12
C ARG A 41 -1.45 4.79 12.66
N LYS A 42 -2.53 4.20 13.14
CA LYS A 42 -2.55 2.81 13.63
C LYS A 42 -2.03 1.83 12.59
N GLU A 43 -2.24 2.10 11.29
CA GLU A 43 -1.74 1.28 10.20
C GLU A 43 -0.20 1.11 10.21
N LEU A 44 0.56 2.11 10.69
CA LEU A 44 2.02 2.04 10.76
C LEU A 44 2.51 0.92 11.69
N ALA A 45 1.79 0.67 12.79
CA ALA A 45 2.11 -0.44 13.70
C ALA A 45 1.88 -1.80 13.04
N PHE A 46 0.88 -1.91 12.16
CA PHE A 46 0.63 -3.13 11.38
C PHE A 46 1.68 -3.34 10.28
N ALA A 47 2.20 -2.27 9.68
CA ALA A 47 3.34 -2.36 8.76
C ALA A 47 4.61 -2.87 9.45
N GLU A 48 4.92 -2.35 10.65
CA GLU A 48 6.05 -2.81 11.47
C GLU A 48 5.85 -4.28 11.91
N LEU A 49 4.64 -4.67 12.27
CA LEU A 49 4.32 -6.07 12.63
C LEU A 49 4.52 -7.01 11.43
N CYS A 50 4.12 -6.60 10.23
CA CYS A 50 4.37 -7.34 9.00
C CYS A 50 5.88 -7.57 8.80
N ALA A 51 6.69 -6.53 8.93
CA ALA A 51 8.13 -6.64 8.80
C ALA A 51 8.75 -7.61 9.84
N LYS A 52 8.31 -7.53 11.09
CA LYS A 52 8.75 -8.46 12.14
C LYS A 52 8.42 -9.91 11.83
N ARG A 53 7.20 -10.20 11.32
CA ARG A 53 6.78 -11.56 10.95
C ARG A 53 7.60 -12.13 9.80
N LEU A 54 7.97 -11.29 8.83
CA LEU A 54 8.76 -11.68 7.67
C LEU A 54 10.28 -11.60 7.90
N SER A 55 10.72 -11.17 9.10
CA SER A 55 12.14 -10.88 9.40
C SER A 55 12.76 -9.94 8.36
N ALA A 56 11.95 -8.98 7.87
CA ALA A 56 12.34 -7.99 6.88
C ALA A 56 12.95 -6.74 7.54
N GLU A 57 13.84 -6.06 6.81
CA GLU A 57 14.26 -4.71 7.16
C GLU A 57 13.07 -3.75 7.09
N PHE A 58 12.99 -2.77 8.00
CA PHE A 58 11.85 -1.87 8.10
C PHE A 58 12.26 -0.45 8.45
N ASP A 59 11.76 0.50 7.66
CA ASP A 59 11.86 1.92 7.95
C ASP A 59 10.49 2.60 7.91
N SER A 60 10.24 3.45 8.92
CA SER A 60 9.11 4.38 8.94
C SER A 60 9.61 5.79 8.62
N ILE A 61 9.30 6.27 7.40
CA ILE A 61 9.75 7.56 6.90
C ILE A 61 8.76 8.65 7.31
N ASP A 62 9.23 9.63 8.08
CA ASP A 62 8.40 10.75 8.53
C ASP A 62 8.36 11.88 7.49
N LEU A 63 7.22 12.01 6.85
CA LEU A 63 6.85 13.10 5.94
C LEU A 63 5.80 14.04 6.55
N SER A 64 5.57 14.02 7.87
CA SER A 64 4.50 14.77 8.53
C SER A 64 4.64 16.30 8.35
N SER A 65 5.88 16.81 8.29
CA SER A 65 6.15 18.21 8.00
C SER A 65 5.75 18.62 6.57
N PHE A 66 5.95 17.72 5.60
CA PHE A 66 5.54 17.91 4.21
C PHE A 66 4.03 17.68 4.04
N GLY A 67 3.47 16.68 4.70
CA GLY A 67 2.05 16.31 4.63
C GLY A 67 1.10 17.45 4.98
N LYS A 68 1.52 18.41 5.84
CA LYS A 68 0.76 19.64 6.15
C LYS A 68 0.45 20.51 4.92
N HIS A 69 1.16 20.31 3.83
CA HIS A 69 0.95 21.01 2.56
C HIS A 69 0.03 20.24 1.60
N LEU A 70 -0.23 18.95 1.87
CA LEU A 70 -1.13 18.09 1.07
C LEU A 70 -2.58 18.22 1.59
N LYS A 71 -3.18 19.38 1.32
CA LYS A 71 -4.53 19.74 1.79
C LYS A 71 -5.63 19.21 0.87
N GLY A 72 -6.86 19.15 1.40
CA GLY A 72 -8.07 18.82 0.65
C GLY A 72 -8.46 17.34 0.72
N SER A 73 -7.78 16.52 1.52
CA SER A 73 -8.12 15.11 1.69
C SER A 73 -8.71 14.82 3.08
N ALA A 74 -9.75 13.99 3.12
CA ALA A 74 -10.31 13.48 4.38
C ALA A 74 -9.33 12.60 5.16
N LEU A 75 -8.23 12.18 4.55
CA LEU A 75 -7.19 11.38 5.22
C LEU A 75 -6.14 12.24 5.94
N THR A 76 -5.99 13.50 5.57
CA THR A 76 -4.98 14.42 6.15
C THR A 76 -5.59 15.62 6.85
N ASP A 77 -6.75 16.09 6.39
CA ASP A 77 -7.44 17.26 6.93
C ASP A 77 -8.58 16.87 7.89
N ASN A 78 -9.14 17.85 8.59
CA ASN A 78 -10.31 17.65 9.45
C ASN A 78 -11.61 17.64 8.62
N ILE A 79 -11.66 16.73 7.64
CA ILE A 79 -12.81 16.46 6.78
C ILE A 79 -13.34 15.08 7.16
N GLU A 80 -14.65 14.91 7.23
CA GLU A 80 -15.27 13.63 7.56
C GLU A 80 -15.00 12.59 6.46
N VAL A 81 -14.61 11.38 6.89
CA VAL A 81 -14.45 10.24 5.97
C VAL A 81 -15.84 9.74 5.59
N PRO A 82 -16.18 9.70 4.29
CA PRO A 82 -17.51 9.29 3.87
C PRO A 82 -17.79 7.81 4.15
N ASP A 83 -19.06 7.52 4.41
CA ASP A 83 -19.58 6.17 4.44
C ASP A 83 -20.04 5.74 3.03
N GLY A 84 -20.16 4.42 2.84
CA GLY A 84 -20.69 3.82 1.62
C GLY A 84 -19.67 3.03 0.82
N HIS A 85 -20.02 2.71 -0.44
CA HIS A 85 -19.20 1.86 -1.29
C HIS A 85 -17.91 2.56 -1.74
N TYR A 86 -16.78 1.80 -1.76
CA TYR A 86 -15.45 2.31 -2.10
C TYR A 86 -15.38 3.02 -3.46
N ALA A 87 -16.07 2.50 -4.48
CA ALA A 87 -16.12 3.09 -5.81
C ALA A 87 -17.08 4.28 -5.97
N ALA A 88 -17.74 4.74 -4.89
CA ALA A 88 -18.67 5.85 -4.97
C ALA A 88 -17.93 7.19 -5.23
N PRO A 89 -18.53 8.13 -6.00
CA PRO A 89 -17.89 9.41 -6.34
C PRO A 89 -17.45 10.25 -5.14
N ASN A 90 -18.14 10.13 -3.99
CA ASN A 90 -17.80 10.84 -2.75
C ASN A 90 -16.43 10.38 -2.17
N MET A 91 -15.92 9.24 -2.57
CA MET A 91 -14.59 8.76 -2.16
C MET A 91 -13.44 9.57 -2.75
N ALA A 92 -13.68 10.39 -3.78
CA ALA A 92 -12.67 11.30 -4.32
C ALA A 92 -12.06 12.25 -3.27
N ILE A 93 -12.80 12.56 -2.18
CA ILE A 93 -12.31 13.37 -1.05
C ILE A 93 -11.20 12.66 -0.25
N THR A 94 -11.00 11.35 -0.42
CA THR A 94 -9.93 10.59 0.24
C THR A 94 -8.60 10.63 -0.53
N VAL A 95 -8.59 11.21 -1.73
CA VAL A 95 -7.35 11.33 -2.52
C VAL A 95 -6.40 12.30 -1.84
N VAL A 96 -5.22 11.81 -1.46
CA VAL A 96 -4.11 12.66 -1.02
C VAL A 96 -3.28 13.02 -2.26
N PRO A 97 -3.16 14.31 -2.61
CA PRO A 97 -2.55 14.72 -3.87
C PRO A 97 -1.15 14.13 -4.09
N ASN A 98 -0.96 13.45 -5.23
CA ASN A 98 0.34 12.94 -5.70
C ASN A 98 1.07 12.00 -4.71
N ARG A 99 0.33 11.39 -3.78
CA ARG A 99 0.92 10.62 -2.66
C ARG A 99 1.80 9.46 -3.14
N ASN A 100 1.30 8.63 -4.05
CA ASN A 100 2.05 7.46 -4.50
C ASN A 100 3.30 7.86 -5.28
N ALA A 101 3.26 8.91 -6.09
CA ALA A 101 4.44 9.41 -6.81
C ALA A 101 5.53 9.89 -5.83
N ILE A 102 5.17 10.59 -4.75
CA ILE A 102 6.10 11.04 -3.71
C ILE A 102 6.74 9.84 -3.01
N MET A 103 5.93 8.91 -2.52
CA MET A 103 6.41 7.71 -1.81
C MET A 103 7.30 6.84 -2.71
N LEU A 104 6.90 6.63 -3.95
CA LEU A 104 7.66 5.86 -4.93
C LEU A 104 9.01 6.52 -5.26
N SER A 105 9.07 7.87 -5.36
CA SER A 105 10.33 8.57 -5.60
C SER A 105 11.35 8.35 -4.48
N LEU A 106 10.87 8.36 -3.22
CA LEU A 106 11.71 8.08 -2.05
C LEU A 106 12.15 6.61 -2.04
N ALA A 107 11.23 5.68 -2.30
CA ALA A 107 11.53 4.26 -2.37
C ALA A 107 12.56 3.93 -3.47
N TYR A 108 12.50 4.60 -4.63
CA TYR A 108 13.51 4.44 -5.68
C TYR A 108 14.89 4.94 -5.25
N GLY A 109 14.97 6.07 -4.52
CA GLY A 109 16.24 6.56 -3.98
C GLY A 109 16.91 5.55 -3.06
N ILE A 110 16.12 4.93 -2.17
CA ILE A 110 16.58 3.87 -1.26
C ILE A 110 16.99 2.62 -2.05
N ALA A 111 16.15 2.18 -2.99
CA ALA A 111 16.42 1.01 -3.83
C ALA A 111 17.73 1.13 -4.63
N VAL A 112 18.04 2.31 -5.15
CA VAL A 112 19.31 2.58 -5.84
C VAL A 112 20.49 2.47 -4.86
N ALA A 113 20.38 3.09 -3.68
CA ALA A 113 21.43 3.05 -2.66
C ALA A 113 21.73 1.62 -2.18
N GLU A 114 20.71 0.77 -2.14
CA GLU A 114 20.79 -0.62 -1.69
C GLU A 114 21.03 -1.64 -2.81
N ASN A 115 21.18 -1.19 -4.04
CA ASN A 115 21.33 -2.04 -5.21
C ASN A 115 20.18 -3.05 -5.39
N ALA A 116 18.94 -2.66 -5.03
CA ALA A 116 17.76 -3.50 -5.14
C ALA A 116 17.35 -3.75 -6.60
N GLU A 117 16.63 -4.85 -6.84
CA GLU A 117 16.10 -5.20 -8.17
C GLU A 117 14.66 -4.72 -8.38
N ILE A 118 13.92 -4.48 -7.29
CA ILE A 118 12.49 -4.13 -7.35
C ILE A 118 12.19 -3.00 -6.35
N VAL A 119 11.39 -2.01 -6.82
CA VAL A 119 10.52 -1.19 -5.97
C VAL A 119 9.11 -1.70 -6.15
N ALA A 120 8.34 -1.93 -5.08
CA ALA A 120 7.02 -2.52 -5.18
C ALA A 120 5.93 -1.71 -4.47
N ILE A 121 4.73 -1.70 -5.06
CA ILE A 121 3.52 -1.05 -4.52
C ILE A 121 2.30 -1.95 -4.72
N GLY A 122 1.39 -1.97 -3.73
CA GLY A 122 0.17 -2.78 -3.72
C GLY A 122 -1.05 -2.13 -4.39
N ALA A 123 -0.85 -1.27 -5.42
CA ALA A 123 -1.95 -0.72 -6.20
C ALA A 123 -2.70 -1.82 -6.95
N HIS A 124 -4.03 -1.75 -6.98
CA HIS A 124 -4.88 -2.80 -7.56
C HIS A 124 -6.00 -2.24 -8.46
N GLY A 125 -6.69 -3.13 -9.20
CA GLY A 125 -7.70 -2.75 -10.19
C GLY A 125 -8.85 -1.92 -9.65
N GLY A 126 -9.24 -2.09 -8.37
CA GLY A 126 -10.29 -1.31 -7.71
C GLY A 126 -9.92 0.16 -7.46
N ASP A 127 -8.62 0.46 -7.39
CA ASP A 127 -8.12 1.82 -7.13
C ASP A 127 -8.24 2.75 -8.35
N HIS A 128 -8.28 2.22 -9.56
CA HIS A 128 -8.16 2.98 -10.81
C HIS A 128 -9.26 4.03 -11.02
N PHE A 129 -10.44 3.80 -10.45
CA PHE A 129 -11.58 4.70 -10.58
C PHE A 129 -11.38 6.00 -9.80
N ILE A 130 -10.69 5.94 -8.66
CA ILE A 130 -10.56 7.05 -7.71
C ILE A 130 -9.15 7.65 -7.75
N TYR A 131 -8.10 6.81 -7.81
CA TYR A 131 -6.71 7.23 -7.65
C TYR A 131 -5.96 7.19 -8.99
N PRO A 132 -5.72 8.37 -9.65
CA PRO A 132 -4.97 8.40 -10.91
C PRO A 132 -3.57 7.81 -10.81
N ASP A 133 -2.92 7.94 -9.64
CA ASP A 133 -1.58 7.43 -9.35
C ASP A 133 -1.54 5.93 -8.96
N CYS A 134 -2.65 5.21 -9.20
CA CYS A 134 -2.73 3.75 -9.15
C CYS A 134 -2.98 3.13 -10.54
N ARG A 135 -3.14 3.93 -11.60
CA ARG A 135 -3.48 3.45 -12.95
C ARG A 135 -2.29 2.84 -13.67
N PRO A 136 -2.53 1.87 -14.58
CA PRO A 136 -1.45 1.24 -15.36
C PRO A 136 -0.55 2.23 -16.10
N GLU A 137 -1.13 3.27 -16.69
CA GLU A 137 -0.41 4.30 -17.44
C GLU A 137 0.52 5.12 -16.54
N PHE A 138 0.07 5.41 -15.31
CA PHE A 138 0.92 6.08 -14.31
C PHE A 138 2.10 5.16 -13.92
N ILE A 139 1.83 3.91 -13.55
CA ILE A 139 2.87 2.94 -13.13
C ILE A 139 3.94 2.78 -14.22
N ALA A 140 3.53 2.58 -15.48
CA ALA A 140 4.45 2.42 -16.61
C ALA A 140 5.28 3.69 -16.89
N SER A 141 4.64 4.87 -16.84
CA SER A 141 5.31 6.16 -17.06
C SER A 141 6.28 6.48 -15.92
N PHE A 142 5.88 6.20 -14.69
CA PHE A 142 6.71 6.40 -13.51
C PHE A 142 7.95 5.51 -13.52
N ASP A 143 7.81 4.21 -13.81
CA ASP A 143 8.94 3.29 -13.96
C ASP A 143 9.91 3.78 -15.04
N THR A 144 9.39 4.19 -16.20
CA THR A 144 10.21 4.71 -17.30
C THR A 144 10.98 5.95 -16.87
N MET A 145 10.33 6.91 -16.21
CA MET A 145 10.93 8.16 -15.73
C MET A 145 12.03 7.86 -14.69
N GLN A 146 11.76 7.01 -13.73
CA GLN A 146 12.70 6.68 -12.66
C GLN A 146 13.94 5.95 -13.19
N ARG A 147 13.77 4.98 -14.07
CA ARG A 147 14.93 4.31 -14.69
C ARG A 147 15.81 5.25 -15.51
N ARG A 148 15.23 6.28 -16.14
CA ARG A 148 16.00 7.35 -16.78
C ARG A 148 16.72 8.23 -15.78
N ALA A 149 16.08 8.57 -14.66
CA ALA A 149 16.67 9.42 -13.62
C ALA A 149 17.87 8.77 -12.94
N VAL A 150 17.94 7.43 -12.89
CA VAL A 150 19.03 6.67 -12.24
C VAL A 150 19.92 5.91 -13.23
N GLU A 151 19.86 6.24 -14.52
CA GLU A 151 20.62 5.57 -15.58
C GLU A 151 22.11 5.56 -15.29
N GLY A 152 22.71 4.36 -15.23
CA GLY A 152 24.13 4.17 -14.86
C GLY A 152 24.40 4.07 -13.36
N PHE A 153 23.35 4.17 -12.52
CA PHE A 153 23.47 4.01 -11.07
C PHE A 153 22.55 2.88 -10.56
N GLY A 154 22.99 2.20 -9.52
CA GLY A 154 22.24 1.11 -8.92
C GLY A 154 22.15 -0.15 -9.78
N ASN A 155 21.19 -1.01 -9.48
CA ASN A 155 21.02 -2.30 -10.14
C ASN A 155 20.40 -2.11 -11.54
N PRO A 156 21.00 -2.65 -12.62
CA PRO A 156 20.44 -2.52 -13.98
C PRO A 156 19.07 -3.22 -14.17
N LYS A 157 18.70 -4.14 -13.27
CA LYS A 157 17.40 -4.80 -13.27
C LYS A 157 16.31 -4.01 -12.52
N LEU A 158 16.68 -2.90 -11.85
CA LEU A 158 15.73 -2.13 -11.04
C LEU A 158 14.50 -1.71 -11.85
N LYS A 159 13.33 -2.07 -11.33
CA LYS A 159 12.03 -1.78 -11.93
C LYS A 159 10.96 -1.56 -10.87
N LEU A 160 9.88 -0.88 -11.25
CA LEU A 160 8.64 -0.79 -10.45
C LEU A 160 7.80 -2.05 -10.69
N ALA A 161 7.38 -2.70 -9.60
CA ALA A 161 6.45 -3.82 -9.59
C ALA A 161 5.13 -3.42 -8.93
N ALA A 162 4.02 -3.63 -9.62
CA ALA A 162 2.66 -3.50 -9.10
C ALA A 162 1.87 -4.76 -9.47
N PRO A 163 2.13 -5.91 -8.80
CA PRO A 163 1.62 -7.21 -9.24
C PRO A 163 0.09 -7.33 -9.17
N PHE A 164 -0.57 -6.47 -8.40
CA PHE A 164 -2.02 -6.49 -8.23
C PHE A 164 -2.77 -5.55 -9.17
N LEU A 165 -2.06 -4.87 -10.07
CA LEU A 165 -2.60 -3.79 -10.92
C LEU A 165 -3.87 -4.17 -11.68
N HIS A 166 -4.02 -5.44 -12.05
CA HIS A 166 -5.18 -5.96 -12.79
C HIS A 166 -6.05 -6.91 -11.95
N LEU A 167 -5.80 -6.99 -10.65
CA LEU A 167 -6.57 -7.84 -9.74
C LEU A 167 -7.65 -7.03 -9.02
N GLY A 168 -8.81 -7.66 -8.82
CA GLY A 168 -9.77 -7.16 -7.85
C GLY A 168 -9.38 -7.56 -6.41
N LYS A 169 -9.82 -6.82 -5.41
CA LYS A 169 -9.46 -7.07 -4.00
C LYS A 169 -9.76 -8.50 -3.53
N HIS A 170 -10.86 -9.12 -3.99
CA HIS A 170 -11.17 -10.51 -3.69
C HIS A 170 -10.12 -11.51 -4.19
N GLN A 171 -9.44 -11.20 -5.30
CA GLN A 171 -8.33 -12.03 -5.81
C GLN A 171 -7.08 -11.86 -4.94
N ILE A 172 -6.85 -10.65 -4.40
CA ILE A 172 -5.77 -10.39 -3.45
C ILE A 172 -6.03 -11.15 -2.13
N VAL A 173 -7.28 -11.16 -1.65
CA VAL A 173 -7.66 -11.95 -0.47
C VAL A 173 -7.40 -13.45 -0.70
N LYS A 174 -7.78 -14.00 -1.86
CA LYS A 174 -7.48 -15.41 -2.20
C LYS A 174 -5.99 -15.71 -2.22
N LEU A 175 -5.20 -14.83 -2.83
CA LEU A 175 -3.75 -14.94 -2.87
C LEU A 175 -3.16 -14.87 -1.47
N GLY A 176 -3.57 -13.89 -0.66
CA GLY A 176 -3.10 -13.73 0.70
C GLY A 176 -3.46 -14.91 1.59
N SER A 177 -4.65 -15.48 1.42
CA SER A 177 -5.05 -16.72 2.11
C SER A 177 -4.14 -17.91 1.73
N ALA A 178 -3.80 -18.07 0.46
CA ALA A 178 -2.86 -19.08 -0.01
C ALA A 178 -1.43 -18.88 0.52
N LEU A 179 -1.02 -17.63 0.71
CA LEU A 179 0.26 -17.22 1.28
C LEU A 179 0.26 -17.21 2.82
N GLN A 180 -0.85 -17.57 3.46
CA GLN A 180 -1.02 -17.59 4.92
C GLN A 180 -0.81 -16.19 5.55
N VAL A 181 -1.26 -15.13 4.86
CA VAL A 181 -1.25 -13.76 5.39
C VAL A 181 -2.14 -13.71 6.65
N PRO A 182 -1.63 -13.23 7.80
CA PRO A 182 -2.44 -13.04 9.00
C PRO A 182 -3.31 -11.79 8.86
N PHE A 183 -4.48 -11.93 8.24
CA PHE A 183 -5.37 -10.81 7.94
C PHE A 183 -5.89 -10.08 9.18
N GLU A 184 -5.91 -10.72 10.35
CA GLU A 184 -6.15 -10.08 11.65
C GLU A 184 -5.12 -9.00 12.00
N ASP A 185 -3.91 -9.13 11.46
CA ASP A 185 -2.81 -8.18 11.61
C ASP A 185 -2.74 -7.20 10.43
N THR A 186 -3.87 -6.83 9.85
CA THR A 186 -3.97 -5.80 8.79
C THR A 186 -5.02 -4.75 9.12
N TRP A 187 -4.76 -3.49 8.77
CA TRP A 187 -5.66 -2.38 9.07
C TRP A 187 -6.21 -1.73 7.79
N SER A 188 -7.53 -1.66 7.65
CA SER A 188 -8.18 -1.06 6.48
C SER A 188 -8.98 0.21 6.79
N CYS A 189 -9.45 0.39 8.04
CA CYS A 189 -10.39 1.45 8.39
C CYS A 189 -9.80 2.85 8.30
N TYR A 190 -10.39 3.73 7.50
CA TYR A 190 -10.00 5.14 7.36
C TYR A 190 -10.41 6.03 8.54
N LYS A 191 -11.40 5.62 9.35
CA LYS A 191 -11.86 6.39 10.52
C LYS A 191 -10.92 6.29 11.72
N GLY A 192 -10.05 5.26 11.77
CA GLY A 192 -8.98 5.15 12.76
C GLY A 192 -9.42 4.84 14.20
N GLY A 193 -10.62 4.26 14.41
CA GLY A 193 -11.12 3.83 15.71
C GLY A 193 -10.33 2.67 16.34
N GLU A 194 -10.82 2.10 17.44
CA GLU A 194 -10.23 0.92 18.06
C GLU A 194 -10.48 -0.33 17.21
N LYS A 195 -11.68 -0.46 16.66
CA LYS A 195 -12.10 -1.49 15.71
C LYS A 195 -12.36 -0.89 14.33
N HIS A 196 -12.56 -1.75 13.35
CA HIS A 196 -12.99 -1.32 12.03
C HIS A 196 -14.44 -0.83 12.09
N CYS A 197 -14.73 0.37 11.55
CA CYS A 197 -16.05 1.03 11.67
C CYS A 197 -17.17 0.37 10.87
N LYS A 198 -16.88 -0.63 10.06
CA LYS A 198 -17.84 -1.35 9.18
C LYS A 198 -18.43 -0.52 8.03
N THR A 199 -18.48 0.81 8.11
CA THR A 199 -19.28 1.70 7.24
C THR A 199 -18.48 2.52 6.25
N CYS A 200 -17.19 2.84 6.51
CA CYS A 200 -16.36 3.57 5.55
C CYS A 200 -16.03 2.71 4.32
N GLY A 201 -15.74 3.35 3.19
CA GLY A 201 -15.56 2.67 1.90
C GLY A 201 -14.58 1.50 1.95
N THR A 202 -13.45 1.64 2.65
CA THR A 202 -12.46 0.56 2.77
C THR A 202 -12.91 -0.59 3.66
N CYS A 203 -13.75 -0.36 4.67
CA CYS A 203 -14.35 -1.43 5.45
C CYS A 203 -15.40 -2.20 4.64
N VAL A 204 -16.24 -1.50 3.87
CA VAL A 204 -17.22 -2.12 2.98
C VAL A 204 -16.51 -2.97 1.93
N GLU A 205 -15.53 -2.40 1.24
CA GLU A 205 -14.75 -3.12 0.23
C GLU A 205 -14.03 -4.35 0.80
N ARG A 206 -13.51 -4.25 2.03
CA ARG A 206 -12.88 -5.39 2.72
C ARG A 206 -13.88 -6.52 2.92
N GLN A 207 -15.05 -6.24 3.50
CA GLN A 207 -16.10 -7.25 3.75
C GLN A 207 -16.53 -7.93 2.44
N GLU A 208 -16.82 -7.15 1.39
CA GLU A 208 -17.16 -7.67 0.06
C GLU A 208 -16.06 -8.54 -0.54
N ALA A 209 -14.80 -8.12 -0.38
CA ALA A 209 -13.66 -8.87 -0.90
C ALA A 209 -13.52 -10.25 -0.23
N PHE A 210 -13.68 -10.34 1.09
CA PHE A 210 -13.64 -11.60 1.82
C PHE A 210 -14.82 -12.51 1.46
N GLU A 211 -16.04 -11.95 1.34
CA GLU A 211 -17.23 -12.68 0.91
C GLU A 211 -17.05 -13.26 -0.50
N LEU A 212 -16.66 -12.45 -1.47
CA LEU A 212 -16.40 -12.88 -2.85
C LEU A 212 -15.24 -13.88 -2.96
N ALA A 213 -14.25 -13.74 -2.10
CA ALA A 213 -13.14 -14.70 -2.02
C ALA A 213 -13.55 -16.04 -1.40
N ARG A 214 -14.66 -16.07 -0.66
CA ARG A 214 -15.09 -17.20 0.20
C ARG A 214 -14.04 -17.56 1.25
N VAL A 215 -13.41 -16.55 1.82
CA VAL A 215 -12.43 -16.62 2.91
C VAL A 215 -13.07 -15.97 4.13
N LEU A 216 -12.89 -16.53 5.32
CA LEU A 216 -13.36 -15.92 6.55
C LEU A 216 -12.57 -14.62 6.82
N ASP A 217 -13.28 -13.50 7.04
CA ASP A 217 -12.66 -12.26 7.48
C ASP A 217 -12.43 -12.30 9.00
N PRO A 218 -11.19 -12.32 9.49
CA PRO A 218 -10.89 -12.35 10.92
C PRO A 218 -11.01 -10.99 11.59
N THR A 219 -11.42 -9.95 10.87
CA THR A 219 -11.47 -8.58 11.35
C THR A 219 -12.56 -8.37 12.38
N GLU A 220 -12.21 -7.69 13.48
CA GLU A 220 -13.20 -7.18 14.42
C GLU A 220 -13.80 -5.86 13.95
N TYR A 221 -15.11 -5.83 13.83
CA TYR A 221 -15.90 -4.65 13.48
C TYR A 221 -16.65 -4.09 14.70
N GLU A 222 -17.00 -2.77 14.65
CA GLU A 222 -17.91 -2.12 15.61
C GLU A 222 -19.35 -2.68 15.54
#